data_424847bca385166c017e5e6458fbd082
#
_entry.id   424847bca385166c017e5e6458fbd082
#
_cell.length_a   1.000
_cell.length_b   1.000
_cell.length_c   1.000
_cell.angle_alpha   90.00
_cell.angle_beta   90.00
_cell.angle_gamma   90.00
#
_symmetry.space_group_name_H-M   'P 1'
#
loop_
_entity.id
_entity.type
_entity.pdbx_description
1 polymer ?
#
loop_
_entity_poly.entity_id
_entity_poly.type
_entity_poly.pdbx_seq_one_letter_code
_entity_poly.pdbx_strand_id
1 'polypeptide(L)'
;RRVAYLEGQVIAQYLHGAKIGVLVAGEGSADELKKVAMHVAASKPEFVNPEDVPAEVVEHERQIQIDIAVNSGKPKEIAEKMVEGRMKKFTGEVSLTGQPFVMDPSVSVGDFLKSVNTSVSNFIRLEVGEGIEKKEEDFAAEVAKITGGNA
;
A
#
# COMPACT_ATOMS: atom_id res chain seq x y z
N ARG A 1 -19.70 -6.51 1.61
CA ARG A 1 -19.41 -5.58 2.73
C ARG A 1 -18.11 -6.05 3.40
N ARG A 2 -17.19 -5.15 3.61
CA ARG A 2 -16.02 -5.37 4.45
C ARG A 2 -16.21 -4.60 5.75
N VAL A 3 -15.87 -5.23 6.86
CA VAL A 3 -15.82 -4.61 8.17
C VAL A 3 -14.45 -4.88 8.76
N ALA A 4 -13.82 -3.87 9.30
CA ALA A 4 -12.54 -3.97 9.97
C ALA A 4 -12.61 -3.25 11.31
N TYR A 5 -11.85 -3.74 12.27
CA TYR A 5 -11.81 -3.24 13.64
C TYR A 5 -10.38 -2.87 14.02
N LEU A 6 -10.22 -1.76 14.72
CA LEU A 6 -8.93 -1.24 15.12
C LEU A 6 -8.99 -0.73 16.57
N GLU A 7 -8.03 -1.14 17.39
CA GLU A 7 -7.84 -0.66 18.76
C GLU A 7 -6.54 0.12 18.91
N GLY A 8 -6.54 1.11 19.77
CA GLY A 8 -5.36 1.90 20.10
C GLY A 8 -5.65 2.97 21.14
N GLN A 9 -4.61 3.56 21.72
CA GLN A 9 -4.75 4.64 22.71
C GLN A 9 -5.31 5.91 22.05
N VAL A 10 -4.85 6.23 20.85
CA VAL A 10 -5.35 7.34 20.04
C VAL A 10 -5.71 6.78 18.67
N ILE A 11 -6.90 7.12 18.20
CA ILE A 11 -7.37 6.73 16.87
C ILE A 11 -7.71 7.99 16.09
N ALA A 12 -7.11 8.13 14.93
CA ALA A 12 -7.42 9.16 13.96
C ALA A 12 -8.16 8.55 12.77
N GLN A 13 -9.09 9.31 12.22
CA GLN A 13 -9.82 8.92 11.02
C GLN A 13 -9.65 9.95 9.92
N TYR A 14 -9.68 9.47 8.68
CA TYR A 14 -9.72 10.29 7.49
C TYR A 14 -10.67 9.67 6.47
N LEU A 15 -11.53 10.51 5.90
CA LEU A 15 -12.44 10.13 4.82
C LEU A 15 -12.12 10.96 3.59
N HIS A 16 -11.84 10.29 2.48
CA HIS A 16 -11.64 10.95 1.20
C HIS A 16 -12.89 10.75 0.33
N GLY A 17 -13.78 11.73 0.35
CA GLY A 17 -15.11 11.61 -0.25
C GLY A 17 -15.89 10.45 0.39
N ALA A 18 -16.75 9.81 -0.40
CA ALA A 18 -17.52 8.63 0.02
C ALA A 18 -16.83 7.30 -0.33
N LYS A 19 -15.58 7.34 -0.80
CA LYS A 19 -14.93 6.17 -1.40
C LYS A 19 -13.83 5.55 -0.56
N ILE A 20 -13.06 6.36 0.17
CA ILE A 20 -11.90 5.89 0.93
C ILE A 20 -12.06 6.25 2.40
N GLY A 21 -11.95 5.28 3.27
CA GLY A 21 -11.91 5.45 4.72
C GLY A 21 -10.61 4.91 5.30
N VAL A 22 -9.98 5.68 6.16
CA VAL A 22 -8.75 5.32 6.85
C VAL A 22 -8.90 5.50 8.34
N LEU A 23 -8.47 4.51 9.11
CA LEU A 23 -8.27 4.57 10.56
C LEU A 23 -6.79 4.34 10.85
N VAL A 24 -6.22 5.15 11.71
CA VAL A 24 -4.85 5.01 12.21
C VAL A 24 -4.88 4.97 13.72
N ALA A 25 -4.31 3.92 14.30
CA ALA A 25 -4.13 3.78 15.74
C ALA A 25 -2.67 4.01 16.12
N GLY A 26 -2.44 4.67 17.22
CA GLY A 26 -1.10 4.94 17.71
C GLY A 26 -1.09 5.64 19.06
N GLU A 27 0.03 6.29 19.36
CA GLU A 27 0.26 7.09 20.54
C GLU A 27 0.78 8.46 20.14
N GLY A 28 0.40 9.49 20.88
CA GLY A 28 0.82 10.86 20.67
C GLY A 28 -0.31 11.78 20.22
N SER A 29 -0.03 12.68 19.28
CA SER A 29 -0.99 13.68 18.82
C SER A 29 -1.99 13.12 17.81
N ALA A 30 -3.28 13.28 18.10
CA ALA A 30 -4.35 12.89 17.17
C ALA A 30 -4.29 13.67 15.85
N ASP A 31 -3.89 14.95 15.89
CA ASP A 31 -3.76 15.78 14.69
C ASP A 31 -2.64 15.28 13.77
N GLU A 32 -1.51 14.85 14.35
CA GLU A 32 -0.40 14.27 13.59
C GLU A 32 -0.78 12.90 13.00
N LEU A 33 -1.49 12.07 13.77
CA LEU A 33 -2.03 10.81 13.27
C LEU A 33 -3.05 11.00 12.14
N LYS A 34 -3.81 12.09 12.16
CA LYS A 34 -4.72 12.44 11.06
C LYS A 34 -3.95 12.77 9.77
N LYS A 35 -2.83 13.46 9.86
CA LYS A 35 -1.94 13.69 8.71
C LYS A 35 -1.41 12.37 8.14
N VAL A 36 -1.06 11.43 9.00
CA VAL A 36 -0.67 10.07 8.59
C VAL A 36 -1.83 9.34 7.93
N ALA A 37 -3.05 9.47 8.43
CA ALA A 37 -4.23 8.89 7.80
C ALA A 37 -4.47 9.43 6.37
N MET A 38 -4.23 10.72 6.15
CA MET A 38 -4.26 11.33 4.81
C MET A 38 -3.19 10.72 3.90
N HIS A 39 -1.98 10.49 4.42
CA HIS A 39 -0.90 9.82 3.70
C HIS A 39 -1.30 8.39 3.32
N VAL A 40 -1.87 7.62 4.25
CA VAL A 40 -2.34 6.24 4.00
C VAL A 40 -3.40 6.22 2.88
N ALA A 41 -4.32 7.17 2.86
CA ALA A 41 -5.32 7.27 1.81
C ALA A 41 -4.69 7.48 0.42
N ALA A 42 -3.64 8.30 0.34
CA ALA A 42 -2.97 8.64 -0.92
C ALA A 42 -1.97 7.57 -1.39
N SER A 43 -1.14 7.06 -0.48
CA SER A 43 0.02 6.22 -0.82
C SER A 43 -0.20 4.72 -0.69
N LYS A 44 -1.31 4.28 -0.10
CA LYS A 44 -1.72 2.87 0.03
C LYS A 44 -0.61 1.95 0.58
N PRO A 45 0.00 2.24 1.74
CA PRO A 45 0.97 1.33 2.34
C PRO A 45 0.30 0.00 2.72
N GLU A 46 1.04 -1.09 2.62
CA GLU A 46 0.54 -2.43 2.98
C GLU A 46 0.93 -2.83 4.40
N PHE A 47 2.05 -2.32 4.88
CA PHE A 47 2.61 -2.63 6.20
C PHE A 47 2.93 -1.35 6.97
N VAL A 48 3.05 -1.46 8.29
CA VAL A 48 3.43 -0.31 9.14
C VAL A 48 4.92 -0.01 9.02
N ASN A 49 5.78 -1.01 9.24
CA ASN A 49 7.23 -0.89 9.19
C ASN A 49 7.83 -1.81 8.13
N PRO A 50 9.03 -1.51 7.62
CA PRO A 50 9.75 -2.41 6.70
C PRO A 50 9.99 -3.81 7.28
N GLU A 51 10.18 -3.91 8.59
CA GLU A 51 10.39 -5.17 9.31
C GLU A 51 9.13 -6.04 9.39
N ASP A 52 7.95 -5.44 9.22
CA ASP A 52 6.66 -6.14 9.26
C ASP A 52 6.34 -6.87 7.95
N VAL A 53 7.11 -6.61 6.88
CA VAL A 53 6.94 -7.28 5.59
C VAL A 53 7.28 -8.77 5.75
N PRO A 54 6.34 -9.70 5.46
CA PRO A 54 6.59 -11.12 5.58
C PRO A 54 7.79 -11.57 4.73
N ALA A 55 8.61 -12.46 5.26
CA ALA A 55 9.79 -12.99 4.54
C ALA A 55 9.41 -13.62 3.20
N GLU A 56 8.26 -14.25 3.11
CA GLU A 56 7.73 -14.84 1.87
C GLU A 56 7.49 -13.79 0.78
N VAL A 57 6.95 -12.62 1.16
CA VAL A 57 6.71 -11.51 0.24
C VAL A 57 8.03 -10.93 -0.25
N VAL A 58 8.99 -10.76 0.65
CA VAL A 58 10.34 -10.29 0.32
C VAL A 58 11.05 -11.25 -0.63
N GLU A 59 11.02 -12.55 -0.35
CA GLU A 59 11.67 -13.55 -1.17
C GLU A 59 11.02 -13.69 -2.55
N HIS A 60 9.70 -13.63 -2.61
CA HIS A 60 8.96 -13.66 -3.87
C HIS A 60 9.36 -12.49 -4.77
N GLU A 61 9.39 -11.26 -4.23
CA GLU A 61 9.82 -10.07 -4.96
C GLU A 61 11.30 -10.16 -5.35
N ARG A 62 12.16 -10.68 -4.45
CA ARG A 62 13.57 -10.91 -4.73
C ARG A 62 13.76 -11.81 -5.95
N GLN A 63 13.05 -12.93 -6.01
CA GLN A 63 13.13 -13.85 -7.14
C GLN A 63 12.69 -13.18 -8.46
N ILE A 64 11.60 -12.42 -8.44
CA ILE A 64 11.14 -11.67 -9.60
C ILE A 64 12.22 -10.69 -10.09
N GLN A 65 12.85 -9.96 -9.18
CA GLN A 65 13.88 -9.00 -9.52
C GLN A 65 15.17 -9.65 -10.07
N ILE A 66 15.53 -10.82 -9.53
CA ILE A 66 16.65 -11.64 -10.05
C ILE A 66 16.33 -12.08 -11.47
N ASP A 67 15.16 -12.64 -11.71
CA ASP A 67 14.76 -13.15 -13.04
C ASP A 67 14.74 -12.01 -14.07
N ILE A 68 14.25 -10.85 -13.71
CA ILE A 68 14.27 -9.64 -14.58
C ILE A 68 15.74 -9.26 -14.91
N ALA A 69 16.61 -9.24 -13.91
CA ALA A 69 17.99 -8.84 -14.11
C ALA A 69 18.77 -9.85 -14.97
N VAL A 70 18.56 -11.14 -14.75
CA VAL A 70 19.16 -12.22 -15.56
C VAL A 70 18.65 -12.18 -17.00
N ASN A 71 17.35 -12.04 -17.19
CA ASN A 71 16.74 -11.93 -18.53
C ASN A 71 17.21 -10.69 -19.30
N SER A 72 17.65 -9.65 -18.59
CA SER A 72 18.28 -8.47 -19.21
C SER A 72 19.75 -8.65 -19.60
N GLY A 73 20.29 -9.87 -19.47
CA GLY A 73 21.65 -10.22 -19.87
C GLY A 73 22.73 -9.93 -18.84
N LYS A 74 22.36 -9.66 -17.58
CA LYS A 74 23.34 -9.43 -16.49
C LYS A 74 23.80 -10.76 -15.88
N PRO A 75 25.10 -10.90 -15.56
CA PRO A 75 25.58 -12.03 -14.81
C PRO A 75 24.88 -12.18 -13.47
N LYS A 76 24.60 -13.41 -13.04
CA LYS A 76 23.82 -13.71 -11.84
C LYS A 76 24.37 -13.03 -10.59
N GLU A 77 25.71 -13.01 -10.41
CA GLU A 77 26.37 -12.38 -9.26
C GLU A 77 26.14 -10.86 -9.19
N ILE A 78 26.11 -10.19 -10.34
CA ILE A 78 25.81 -8.76 -10.44
C ILE A 78 24.32 -8.51 -10.20
N ALA A 79 23.47 -9.37 -10.72
CA ALA A 79 22.04 -9.32 -10.51
C ALA A 79 21.67 -9.42 -9.02
N GLU A 80 22.27 -10.35 -8.29
CA GLU A 80 22.03 -10.55 -6.85
C GLU A 80 22.41 -9.31 -6.03
N LYS A 81 23.57 -8.69 -6.29
CA LYS A 81 23.98 -7.45 -5.61
C LYS A 81 23.07 -6.27 -5.90
N MET A 82 22.62 -6.14 -7.13
CA MET A 82 21.67 -5.09 -7.50
C MET A 82 20.31 -5.28 -6.83
N VAL A 83 19.89 -6.52 -6.70
CA VAL A 83 18.61 -6.88 -6.10
C VAL A 83 18.60 -6.58 -4.59
N GLU A 84 19.71 -6.76 -3.87
CA GLU A 84 19.77 -6.38 -2.45
C GLU A 84 19.40 -4.90 -2.20
N GLY A 85 19.96 -4.00 -3.01
CA GLY A 85 19.62 -2.58 -2.93
C GLY A 85 18.13 -2.30 -3.27
N ARG A 86 17.60 -3.01 -4.26
CA ARG A 86 16.19 -2.91 -4.65
C ARG A 86 15.26 -3.46 -3.58
N MET A 87 15.65 -4.52 -2.88
CA MET A 87 14.82 -5.10 -1.82
C MET A 87 14.69 -4.19 -0.61
N LYS A 88 15.76 -3.48 -0.22
CA LYS A 88 15.67 -2.45 0.82
C LYS A 88 14.72 -1.32 0.43
N LYS A 89 14.77 -0.91 -0.84
CA LYS A 89 13.85 0.09 -1.37
C LYS A 89 12.42 -0.43 -1.40
N PHE A 90 12.21 -1.65 -1.86
CA PHE A 90 10.89 -2.29 -1.92
C PHE A 90 10.21 -2.36 -0.54
N THR A 91 10.89 -2.85 0.49
CA THR A 91 10.33 -2.93 1.84
C THR A 91 9.97 -1.56 2.41
N GLY A 92 10.74 -0.52 2.09
CA GLY A 92 10.40 0.86 2.42
C GLY A 92 9.18 1.39 1.67
N GLU A 93 9.07 1.07 0.38
CA GLU A 93 7.97 1.54 -0.49
C GLU A 93 6.61 0.94 -0.12
N VAL A 94 6.57 -0.29 0.39
CA VAL A 94 5.33 -0.96 0.83
C VAL A 94 4.99 -0.71 2.30
N SER A 95 5.85 -0.05 3.04
CA SER A 95 5.71 0.21 4.47
C SER A 95 5.43 1.68 4.75
N LEU A 96 4.47 1.93 5.63
CA LEU A 96 4.05 3.29 5.99
C LEU A 96 5.24 4.17 6.43
N THR A 97 6.04 3.69 7.37
CA THR A 97 7.16 4.46 7.93
C THR A 97 8.33 4.66 6.97
N GLY A 98 8.46 3.79 5.97
CA GLY A 98 9.51 3.87 4.94
C GLY A 98 9.15 4.74 3.74
N GLN A 99 7.89 5.11 3.57
CA GLN A 99 7.45 5.94 2.45
C GLN A 99 7.79 7.42 2.65
N PRO A 100 8.10 8.18 1.58
CA PRO A 100 8.17 9.63 1.64
C PRO A 100 6.83 10.20 2.10
N PHE A 101 6.86 11.13 3.06
CA PHE A 101 5.63 11.72 3.60
C PHE A 101 4.92 12.56 2.54
N VAL A 102 3.63 12.34 2.33
CA VAL A 102 2.87 12.98 1.24
C VAL A 102 2.80 14.50 1.36
N MET A 103 2.85 15.04 2.58
CA MET A 103 2.83 16.48 2.83
C MET A 103 4.22 17.12 2.77
N ASP A 104 5.28 16.34 2.98
CA ASP A 104 6.68 16.76 2.87
C ASP A 104 7.54 15.59 2.41
N PRO A 105 7.70 15.40 1.08
CA PRO A 105 8.46 14.27 0.53
C PRO A 105 9.96 14.27 0.85
N SER A 106 10.48 15.32 1.47
CA SER A 106 11.88 15.39 1.90
C SER A 106 12.18 14.53 3.14
N VAL A 107 11.15 14.13 3.87
CA VAL A 107 11.23 13.25 5.03
C VAL A 107 10.38 12.00 4.84
N SER A 108 10.78 10.91 5.50
CA SER A 108 9.92 9.72 5.57
C SER A 108 8.83 9.91 6.62
N VAL A 109 7.74 9.14 6.50
CA VAL A 109 6.69 9.11 7.53
C VAL A 109 7.27 8.74 8.89
N GLY A 110 8.22 7.81 8.95
CA GLY A 110 8.91 7.42 10.18
C GLY A 110 9.68 8.57 10.82
N ASP A 111 10.40 9.37 10.04
CA ASP A 111 11.14 10.54 10.53
C ASP A 111 10.18 11.65 10.98
N PHE A 112 9.12 11.88 10.23
CA PHE A 112 8.06 12.81 10.64
C PHE A 112 7.45 12.41 12.00
N LEU A 113 7.08 11.15 12.17
CA LEU A 113 6.51 10.64 13.44
C LEU A 113 7.48 10.82 14.62
N LYS A 114 8.77 10.54 14.43
CA LYS A 114 9.81 10.78 15.44
C LYS A 114 9.92 12.26 15.82
N SER A 115 9.83 13.16 14.84
CA SER A 115 9.95 14.60 15.05
C SER A 115 8.81 15.17 15.89
N VAL A 116 7.66 14.54 15.91
CA VAL A 116 6.45 14.97 16.64
C VAL A 116 6.12 14.07 17.83
N ASN A 117 7.05 13.20 18.25
CA ASN A 117 6.87 12.24 19.36
C ASN A 117 5.57 11.42 19.24
N THR A 118 5.25 10.99 18.05
CA THR A 118 4.05 10.24 17.73
C THR A 118 4.44 8.89 17.13
N SER A 119 3.70 7.84 17.42
CA SER A 119 3.92 6.52 16.87
C SER A 119 2.62 5.94 16.31
N VAL A 120 2.76 5.08 15.30
CA VAL A 120 1.66 4.31 14.70
C VAL A 120 1.82 2.86 15.08
N SER A 121 0.78 2.28 15.68
CA SER A 121 0.74 0.85 15.99
C SER A 121 0.11 0.02 14.88
N ASN A 122 -0.92 0.55 14.25
CA ASN A 122 -1.62 -0.11 13.15
C ASN A 122 -2.47 0.91 12.37
N PHE A 123 -2.90 0.52 11.17
CA PHE A 123 -3.85 1.28 10.36
C PHE A 123 -4.75 0.37 9.55
N ILE A 124 -5.90 0.89 9.14
CA ILE A 124 -6.84 0.23 8.25
C ILE A 124 -7.22 1.21 7.15
N ARG A 125 -7.19 0.75 5.91
CA ARG A 125 -7.67 1.47 4.75
C ARG A 125 -8.72 0.62 4.03
N LEU A 126 -9.88 1.21 3.82
CA LEU A 126 -10.96 0.63 3.03
C LEU A 126 -11.32 1.54 1.88
N GLU A 127 -11.46 0.98 0.70
CA GLU A 127 -11.89 1.68 -0.51
C GLU A 127 -13.08 0.97 -1.14
N VAL A 128 -14.07 1.75 -1.57
CA VAL A 128 -15.25 1.22 -2.25
C VAL A 128 -14.84 0.58 -3.58
N GLY A 129 -15.23 -0.68 -3.77
CA GLY A 129 -14.90 -1.45 -4.97
C GLY A 129 -13.54 -2.14 -4.94
N GLU A 130 -12.75 -2.00 -3.87
CA GLU A 130 -11.49 -2.70 -3.73
C GLU A 130 -11.70 -4.21 -3.56
N GLY A 131 -10.97 -5.02 -4.34
CA GLY A 131 -11.07 -6.48 -4.32
C GLY A 131 -12.34 -7.05 -4.95
N ILE A 132 -13.14 -6.22 -5.60
CA ILE A 132 -14.23 -6.68 -6.47
C ILE A 132 -13.65 -6.79 -7.87
N GLU A 133 -13.64 -8.02 -8.43
CA GLU A 133 -13.39 -8.19 -9.85
C GLU A 133 -14.49 -7.45 -10.62
N LYS A 134 -14.10 -6.42 -11.36
CA LYS A 134 -14.98 -5.86 -12.38
C LYS A 134 -15.15 -6.96 -13.40
N LYS A 135 -16.33 -7.59 -13.46
CA LYS A 135 -16.74 -8.28 -14.67
C LYS A 135 -16.71 -7.24 -15.77
N GLU A 136 -15.81 -7.38 -16.71
CA GLU A 136 -15.94 -6.70 -17.98
C GLU A 136 -17.22 -7.26 -18.60
N GLU A 137 -18.30 -6.58 -18.33
CA GLU A 137 -19.52 -6.79 -19.10
C GLU A 137 -19.19 -6.25 -20.49
N ASP A 138 -18.91 -7.18 -21.38
CA ASP A 138 -18.80 -6.87 -22.81
C ASP A 138 -20.20 -6.48 -23.29
N PHE A 139 -20.50 -5.18 -23.15
CA PHE A 139 -21.77 -4.60 -23.56
C PHE A 139 -22.09 -4.89 -25.03
N ALA A 140 -21.07 -5.03 -25.87
CA ALA A 140 -21.23 -5.40 -27.27
C ALA A 140 -21.72 -6.86 -27.42
N ALA A 141 -21.23 -7.78 -26.60
CA ALA A 141 -21.69 -9.17 -26.59
C ALA A 141 -23.11 -9.30 -26.02
N GLU A 142 -23.48 -8.48 -25.06
CA GLU A 142 -24.82 -8.45 -24.47
C GLU A 142 -25.86 -7.90 -25.46
N VAL A 143 -25.52 -6.81 -26.16
CA VAL A 143 -26.35 -6.26 -27.25
C VAL A 143 -26.50 -7.27 -28.41
N ALA A 144 -25.45 -7.98 -28.77
CA ALA A 144 -25.51 -9.02 -29.80
C ALA A 144 -26.46 -10.18 -29.45
N LYS A 145 -26.55 -10.56 -28.16
CA LYS A 145 -27.52 -11.58 -27.68
C LYS A 145 -28.97 -11.10 -27.76
N ILE A 146 -29.21 -9.81 -27.52
CA ILE A 146 -30.56 -9.25 -27.57
C ILE A 146 -31.03 -9.03 -29.02
N THR A 147 -30.14 -8.65 -29.92
CA THR A 147 -30.47 -8.38 -31.32
C THR A 147 -30.43 -9.63 -32.21
N GLY A 148 -29.72 -10.70 -31.82
CA GLY A 148 -29.65 -11.97 -32.53
C GLY A 148 -30.78 -12.97 -32.22
N GLY A 149 -31.71 -12.64 -31.37
CA GLY A 149 -32.81 -13.52 -30.93
C GLY A 149 -34.11 -13.41 -31.76
N ASN A 150 -34.13 -12.67 -32.84
CA ASN A 150 -35.31 -12.53 -33.73
C ASN A 150 -34.89 -12.86 -35.17
N ALA A 151 -34.69 -14.12 -35.44
CA ALA A 151 -34.75 -14.68 -36.77
C ALA A 151 -35.46 -16.02 -36.74
#